data_2ad8ccceb66c1cfa6d285d7171bf2fd0
#
_entry.id   2ad8ccceb66c1cfa6d285d7171bf2fd0
#
_cell.length_a   1.000
_cell.length_b   1.000
_cell.length_c   1.000
_cell.angle_alpha   90.00
_cell.angle_beta   90.00
_cell.angle_gamma   90.00
#
_symmetry.space_group_name_H-M   'P 1'
#
loop_
_entity.id
_entity.type
_entity.pdbx_description
1 polymer ?
#
loop_
_entity_poly.entity_id
_entity_poly.type
_entity_poly.pdbx_seq_one_letter_code
_entity_poly.pdbx_strand_id
1 'polypeptide(L)'
;QTLKLKHGNYRISTSGEGIDNSTQFIEINHKTNDVNVNFSYNKERLMSILDSERSDIENAIYNQYPNINNLYSIYNQAVYNQGEYYGATLNFRDQTSDQRDTLHILAKKENGKWRVLSLPPSPVLSAPKYPNVPKEILRKINLDE
;
A
#
# COMPACT_ATOMS: atom_id res chain seq x y z
N GLN A 1 -25.11 -3.72 -0.33
CA GLN A 1 -26.44 -3.12 -0.12
C GLN A 1 -26.91 -2.49 -1.43
N THR A 2 -28.13 -2.82 -1.87
CA THR A 2 -28.70 -2.26 -3.11
C THR A 2 -29.68 -1.16 -2.74
N LEU A 3 -29.50 0.03 -3.32
CA LEU A 3 -30.40 1.17 -3.17
C LEU A 3 -31.09 1.43 -4.51
N LYS A 4 -32.40 1.71 -4.46
CA LYS A 4 -33.17 2.17 -5.64
C LYS A 4 -33.21 3.70 -5.62
N LEU A 5 -32.46 4.31 -6.54
CA LEU A 5 -32.42 5.76 -6.68
C LEU A 5 -33.12 6.20 -7.97
N LYS A 6 -33.73 7.40 -7.95
CA LYS A 6 -34.24 8.06 -9.15
C LYS A 6 -33.08 8.63 -9.99
N HIS A 7 -33.36 8.98 -11.24
CA HIS A 7 -32.40 9.71 -12.05
C HIS A 7 -32.06 11.05 -11.40
N GLY A 8 -30.79 11.41 -11.40
CA GLY A 8 -30.31 12.66 -10.82
C GLY A 8 -28.86 12.62 -10.36
N ASN A 9 -28.41 13.74 -9.84
CA ASN A 9 -27.08 13.91 -9.29
C ASN A 9 -27.10 13.65 -7.79
N TYR A 10 -26.16 12.86 -7.32
CA TYR A 10 -26.05 12.47 -5.91
C TYR A 10 -24.67 12.76 -5.37
N ARG A 11 -24.65 13.13 -4.10
CA ARG A 11 -23.42 13.22 -3.30
C ARG A 11 -23.38 12.03 -2.35
N ILE A 12 -22.33 11.23 -2.46
CA ILE A 12 -22.06 10.12 -1.54
C ILE A 12 -20.91 10.54 -0.63
N SER A 13 -21.14 10.48 0.67
CA SER A 13 -20.09 10.72 1.67
C SER A 13 -19.81 9.44 2.42
N THR A 14 -18.53 9.15 2.62
CA THR A 14 -18.06 8.04 3.46
C THR A 14 -17.40 8.61 4.70
N SER A 15 -17.76 8.09 5.85
CA SER A 15 -17.17 8.45 7.15
C SER A 15 -17.31 7.29 8.12
N GLY A 16 -16.44 7.22 9.11
CA GLY A 16 -16.48 6.20 10.15
C GLY A 16 -15.17 6.09 10.91
N GLU A 17 -15.17 5.31 11.96
CA GLU A 17 -13.96 5.05 12.73
C GLU A 17 -12.92 4.34 11.87
N GLY A 18 -11.71 4.88 11.83
CA GLY A 18 -10.61 4.36 11.02
C GLY A 18 -10.75 4.56 9.52
N ILE A 19 -11.68 5.40 9.06
CA ILE A 19 -11.92 5.70 7.64
C ILE A 19 -11.69 7.19 7.40
N ASP A 20 -11.00 7.51 6.31
CA ASP A 20 -10.88 8.88 5.84
C ASP A 20 -12.23 9.39 5.34
N ASN A 21 -12.61 10.57 5.76
CA ASN A 21 -13.81 11.22 5.24
C ASN A 21 -13.62 11.53 3.77
N SER A 22 -14.53 11.05 2.94
CA SER A 22 -14.51 11.35 1.52
C SER A 22 -15.90 11.69 0.99
N THR A 23 -15.93 12.40 -0.13
CA THR A 23 -17.16 12.73 -0.84
C THR A 23 -16.94 12.50 -2.33
N GLN A 24 -17.84 11.75 -2.95
CA GLN A 24 -17.88 11.62 -4.40
C GLN A 24 -19.24 12.05 -4.94
N PHE A 25 -19.21 12.65 -6.14
CA PHE A 25 -20.41 13.05 -6.85
C PHE A 25 -20.65 12.04 -7.98
N ILE A 26 -21.88 11.57 -8.08
CA ILE A 26 -22.30 10.61 -9.09
C ILE A 26 -23.56 11.08 -9.80
N GLU A 27 -23.68 10.74 -11.06
CA GLU A 27 -24.90 10.90 -11.84
C GLU A 27 -25.55 9.53 -12.04
N ILE A 28 -26.83 9.41 -11.65
CA ILE A 28 -27.64 8.22 -11.91
C ILE A 28 -28.49 8.50 -13.14
N ASN A 29 -28.32 7.70 -14.18
CA ASN A 29 -29.11 7.78 -15.42
C ASN A 29 -29.57 6.38 -15.85
N HIS A 30 -30.27 6.26 -16.96
CA HIS A 30 -30.83 5.00 -17.47
C HIS A 30 -29.79 3.89 -17.72
N LYS A 31 -28.50 4.24 -17.81
CA LYS A 31 -27.41 3.31 -18.13
C LYS A 31 -26.54 3.00 -16.93
N THR A 32 -26.73 3.67 -15.81
CA THR A 32 -25.89 3.48 -14.60
C THR A 32 -26.58 2.45 -13.72
N ASN A 33 -26.02 1.26 -13.67
CA ASN A 33 -26.56 0.15 -12.87
C ASN A 33 -25.80 -0.06 -11.56
N ASP A 34 -24.49 0.19 -11.55
CA ASP A 34 -23.63 -0.03 -10.39
C ASP A 34 -22.75 1.19 -10.12
N VAL A 35 -22.66 1.56 -8.85
CA VAL A 35 -21.79 2.63 -8.38
C VAL A 35 -20.84 2.06 -7.33
N ASN A 36 -19.55 2.12 -7.62
CA ASN A 36 -18.53 1.74 -6.66
C ASN A 36 -18.25 2.91 -5.70
N VAL A 37 -18.52 2.69 -4.43
CA VAL A 37 -18.17 3.63 -3.36
C VAL A 37 -16.79 3.25 -2.82
N ASN A 38 -15.80 4.07 -3.11
CA ASN A 38 -14.44 3.88 -2.63
C ASN A 38 -14.28 4.57 -1.27
N PHE A 39 -13.59 3.90 -0.34
CA PHE A 39 -13.17 4.48 0.92
C PHE A 39 -11.72 4.10 1.21
N SER A 40 -11.03 4.94 1.96
CA SER A 40 -9.65 4.71 2.41
C SER A 40 -9.61 4.59 3.91
N TYR A 41 -8.72 3.74 4.44
CA TYR A 41 -8.41 3.74 5.85
C TYR A 41 -7.56 4.97 6.19
N ASN A 42 -7.82 5.56 7.34
CA ASN A 42 -7.01 6.65 7.85
C ASN A 42 -5.64 6.14 8.33
N LYS A 43 -4.74 7.08 8.60
CA LYS A 43 -3.37 6.78 9.00
C LYS A 43 -3.30 5.92 10.26
N GLU A 44 -4.11 6.21 11.27
CA GLU A 44 -4.12 5.49 12.53
C GLU A 44 -4.49 4.02 12.34
N ARG A 45 -5.49 3.74 11.52
CA ARG A 45 -5.90 2.37 11.19
C ARG A 45 -4.83 1.63 10.39
N LEU A 46 -4.21 2.28 9.41
CA LEU A 46 -3.11 1.69 8.64
C LEU A 46 -1.91 1.37 9.54
N MET A 47 -1.56 2.25 10.47
CA MET A 47 -0.51 1.99 11.46
C MET A 47 -0.86 0.80 12.36
N SER A 48 -2.09 0.70 12.85
CA SER A 48 -2.56 -0.44 13.65
C SER A 48 -2.47 -1.76 12.87
N ILE A 49 -2.80 -1.76 11.58
CA ILE A 49 -2.64 -2.94 10.70
C ILE A 49 -1.16 -3.29 10.57
N LEU A 50 -0.29 -2.32 10.29
CA LEU A 50 1.15 -2.55 10.21
C LEU A 50 1.69 -3.18 11.50
N ASP A 51 1.31 -2.65 12.66
CA ASP A 51 1.79 -3.15 13.95
C ASP A 51 1.30 -4.58 14.23
N SER A 52 0.04 -4.88 13.91
CA SER A 52 -0.52 -6.23 14.10
C SER A 52 0.05 -7.28 13.15
N GLU A 53 0.50 -6.87 11.96
CA GLU A 53 1.00 -7.77 10.92
C GLU A 53 2.52 -7.72 10.73
N ARG A 54 3.21 -6.90 11.52
CA ARG A 54 4.66 -6.67 11.42
C ARG A 54 5.45 -7.98 11.39
N SER A 55 5.17 -8.90 12.29
CA SER A 55 5.87 -10.18 12.37
C SER A 55 5.70 -11.02 11.10
N ASP A 56 4.51 -11.06 10.53
CA ASP A 56 4.23 -11.82 9.31
C ASP A 56 4.90 -11.19 8.09
N ILE A 57 4.91 -9.85 8.02
CA ILE A 57 5.61 -9.09 6.98
C ILE A 57 7.12 -9.35 7.06
N GLU A 58 7.70 -9.20 8.24
CA GLU A 58 9.14 -9.44 8.47
C GLU A 58 9.53 -10.87 8.14
N ASN A 59 8.73 -11.86 8.55
CA ASN A 59 8.95 -13.26 8.21
C ASN A 59 8.94 -13.49 6.69
N ALA A 60 8.01 -12.86 5.97
CA ALA A 60 7.97 -12.95 4.50
C ALA A 60 9.24 -12.35 3.86
N ILE A 61 9.72 -11.22 4.39
CA ILE A 61 10.94 -10.56 3.91
C ILE A 61 12.17 -11.42 4.21
N TYR A 62 12.31 -11.93 5.45
CA TYR A 62 13.46 -12.72 5.86
C TYR A 62 13.52 -14.08 5.19
N ASN A 63 12.39 -14.71 4.94
CA ASN A 63 12.32 -15.94 4.16
C ASN A 63 12.80 -15.73 2.72
N GLN A 64 12.52 -14.55 2.13
CA GLN A 64 12.97 -14.21 0.79
C GLN A 64 14.43 -13.73 0.77
N TYR A 65 14.86 -13.02 1.82
CA TYR A 65 16.20 -12.41 1.94
C TYR A 65 16.81 -12.71 3.31
N PRO A 66 17.33 -13.92 3.56
CA PRO A 66 17.81 -14.35 4.88
C PRO A 66 18.89 -13.45 5.50
N ASN A 67 19.69 -12.78 4.66
CA ASN A 67 20.80 -11.94 5.07
C ASN A 67 20.47 -10.43 5.07
N ILE A 68 19.22 -10.05 4.83
CA ILE A 68 18.87 -8.64 4.67
C ILE A 68 19.23 -7.82 5.90
N ASN A 69 18.98 -8.35 7.10
CA ASN A 69 19.28 -7.68 8.37
C ASN A 69 20.78 -7.48 8.65
N ASN A 70 21.64 -8.27 8.05
CA ASN A 70 23.09 -8.12 8.21
C ASN A 70 23.60 -6.93 7.38
N LEU A 71 22.93 -6.64 6.27
CA LEU A 71 23.38 -5.65 5.30
C LEU A 71 22.59 -4.35 5.35
N TYR A 72 21.29 -4.43 5.68
CA TYR A 72 20.37 -3.28 5.60
C TYR A 72 19.61 -3.08 6.89
N SER A 73 19.25 -1.84 7.16
CA SER A 73 18.21 -1.45 8.11
C SER A 73 16.94 -1.11 7.35
N ILE A 74 15.79 -1.54 7.89
CA ILE A 74 14.48 -1.31 7.27
C ILE A 74 13.86 -0.06 7.90
N TYR A 75 13.52 0.93 7.08
CA TYR A 75 12.93 2.21 7.48
C TYR A 75 11.64 2.50 6.71
N ASN A 76 10.92 3.54 7.12
CA ASN A 76 9.74 4.07 6.43
C ASN A 76 8.73 2.99 6.07
N GLN A 77 8.49 2.09 7.03
CA GLN A 77 7.56 0.99 6.87
C GLN A 77 6.12 1.51 6.87
N ALA A 78 5.35 1.16 5.86
CA ALA A 78 3.94 1.51 5.78
C ALA A 78 3.12 0.43 5.07
N VAL A 79 1.83 0.35 5.41
CA VAL A 79 0.85 -0.41 4.63
C VAL A 79 -0.07 0.54 3.89
N TYR A 80 -0.55 0.12 2.74
CA TYR A 80 -1.34 0.90 1.80
C TYR A 80 -2.59 0.14 1.37
N ASN A 81 -3.55 0.86 0.78
CA ASN A 81 -4.75 0.29 0.19
C ASN A 81 -5.45 -0.70 1.12
N GLN A 82 -5.91 -0.21 2.28
CA GLN A 82 -6.61 -1.02 3.30
C GLN A 82 -5.78 -2.18 3.88
N GLY A 83 -4.43 -2.08 3.84
CA GLY A 83 -3.53 -3.12 4.34
C GLY A 83 -3.21 -4.21 3.31
N GLU A 84 -3.52 -3.99 2.04
CA GLU A 84 -3.23 -4.95 0.97
C GLU A 84 -1.76 -4.94 0.52
N TYR A 85 -1.12 -3.76 0.56
CA TYR A 85 0.27 -3.58 0.16
C TYR A 85 1.13 -3.10 1.32
N TYR A 86 2.38 -3.48 1.30
CA TYR A 86 3.42 -3.01 2.21
C TYR A 86 4.59 -2.44 1.42
N GLY A 87 5.14 -1.34 1.90
CA GLY A 87 6.36 -0.73 1.39
C GLY A 87 7.32 -0.37 2.51
N ALA A 88 8.61 -0.43 2.20
CA ALA A 88 9.67 0.00 3.10
C ALA A 88 10.93 0.40 2.34
N THR A 89 11.76 1.19 3.01
CA THR A 89 13.06 1.64 2.54
C THR A 89 14.15 0.81 3.21
N LEU A 90 15.15 0.41 2.42
CA LEU A 90 16.35 -0.28 2.87
C LEU A 90 17.55 0.64 2.80
N ASN A 91 18.14 0.95 3.94
CA ASN A 91 19.38 1.69 4.01
C ASN A 91 20.53 0.74 4.38
N PHE A 92 21.62 0.82 3.64
CA PHE A 92 22.80 0.02 3.91
C PHE A 92 23.41 0.38 5.27
N ARG A 93 23.76 -0.63 6.07
CA ARG A 93 24.24 -0.41 7.45
C ARG A 93 25.65 0.15 7.54
N ASP A 94 26.48 -0.14 6.55
CA ASP A 94 27.85 0.35 6.52
C ASP A 94 27.90 1.77 5.97
N GLN A 95 28.07 2.73 6.85
CA GLN A 95 28.11 4.16 6.54
C GLN A 95 29.43 4.60 5.86
N THR A 96 30.39 3.70 5.65
CA THR A 96 31.68 4.09 5.04
C THR A 96 31.62 4.24 3.52
N SER A 97 30.49 3.91 2.91
CA SER A 97 30.27 4.07 1.47
C SER A 97 29.11 5.04 1.20
N ASP A 98 29.39 6.31 1.03
CA ASP A 98 28.45 7.36 0.59
C ASP A 98 27.81 7.10 -0.80
N GLN A 99 28.04 5.94 -1.39
CA GLN A 99 27.72 5.64 -2.78
C GLN A 99 26.71 4.52 -3.00
N ARG A 100 26.05 4.02 -1.95
CA ARG A 100 25.05 2.97 -2.15
C ARG A 100 23.64 3.54 -2.19
N ASP A 101 22.91 3.16 -3.23
CA ASP A 101 21.53 3.55 -3.41
C ASP A 101 20.65 3.01 -2.28
N THR A 102 19.72 3.84 -1.82
CA THR A 102 18.58 3.41 -1.04
C THR A 102 17.73 2.48 -1.88
N LEU A 103 17.34 1.33 -1.32
CA LEU A 103 16.51 0.35 -2.02
C LEU A 103 15.11 0.33 -1.40
N HIS A 104 14.13 -0.11 -2.18
CA HIS A 104 12.76 -0.24 -1.71
C HIS A 104 12.29 -1.70 -1.76
N ILE A 105 11.52 -2.09 -0.73
CA ILE A 105 10.77 -3.34 -0.67
C ILE A 105 9.30 -3.04 -0.96
N LEU A 106 8.70 -3.91 -1.75
CA LEU A 106 7.27 -3.97 -2.00
C LEU A 106 6.77 -5.38 -1.71
N ALA A 107 5.74 -5.51 -0.90
CA ALA A 107 5.05 -6.77 -0.69
C ALA A 107 3.52 -6.58 -0.84
N LYS A 108 2.83 -7.67 -1.11
CA LYS A 108 1.38 -7.72 -1.25
C LYS A 108 0.81 -8.84 -0.38
N LYS A 109 -0.35 -8.60 0.22
CA LYS A 109 -1.11 -9.59 0.94
C LYS A 109 -2.04 -10.32 -0.02
N GLU A 110 -1.84 -11.64 -0.18
CA GLU A 110 -2.63 -12.51 -1.04
C GLU A 110 -3.13 -13.70 -0.22
N ASN A 111 -4.43 -13.91 -0.19
CA ASN A 111 -5.07 -15.00 0.59
C ASN A 111 -4.63 -15.01 2.08
N GLY A 112 -4.53 -13.84 2.69
CA GLY A 112 -4.13 -13.68 4.08
C GLY A 112 -2.64 -13.84 4.37
N LYS A 113 -1.78 -14.01 3.36
CA LYS A 113 -0.32 -14.16 3.49
C LYS A 113 0.42 -13.06 2.76
N TRP A 114 1.51 -12.58 3.34
CA TRP A 114 2.39 -11.62 2.71
C TRP A 114 3.34 -12.29 1.72
N ARG A 115 3.47 -11.70 0.54
CA ARG A 115 4.39 -12.09 -0.51
C ARG A 115 5.21 -10.89 -0.99
N VAL A 116 6.53 -11.01 -0.94
CA VAL A 116 7.44 -9.99 -1.45
C VAL A 116 7.37 -9.99 -2.99
N LEU A 117 7.13 -8.81 -3.57
CA LEU A 117 7.05 -8.60 -5.02
C LEU A 117 8.36 -8.03 -5.59
N SER A 118 9.10 -7.24 -4.80
CA SER A 118 10.37 -6.63 -5.23
C SER A 118 11.51 -7.64 -5.19
N LEU A 119 11.70 -8.38 -6.24
CA LEU A 119 12.68 -9.46 -6.40
C LEU A 119 13.67 -9.13 -7.52
N PRO A 120 14.86 -8.59 -7.23
CA PRO A 120 15.37 -8.08 -5.95
C PRO A 120 14.79 -6.72 -5.57
N PRO A 121 15.07 -6.21 -4.35
CA PRO A 121 14.85 -4.81 -4.00
C PRO A 121 15.55 -3.90 -5.00
N SER A 122 14.98 -2.74 -5.28
CA SER A 122 15.54 -1.82 -6.28
C SER A 122 15.42 -0.37 -5.84
N PRO A 123 16.30 0.54 -6.33
CA PRO A 123 16.22 1.96 -6.00
C PRO A 123 14.91 2.62 -6.42
N VAL A 124 14.28 2.09 -7.47
CA VAL A 124 13.01 2.62 -7.98
C VAL A 124 12.05 1.47 -8.29
N LEU A 125 10.85 1.55 -7.74
CA LEU A 125 9.73 0.67 -8.07
C LEU A 125 8.96 1.28 -9.24
N SER A 126 9.10 0.72 -10.44
CA SER A 126 8.49 1.27 -11.65
C SER A 126 7.20 0.55 -12.05
N ALA A 127 6.23 1.30 -12.59
CA ALA A 127 4.96 0.74 -13.04
C ALA A 127 5.09 -0.33 -14.14
N PRO A 128 6.02 -0.26 -15.10
CA PRO A 128 6.22 -1.35 -16.04
C PRO A 128 6.68 -2.66 -15.40
N LYS A 129 7.46 -2.60 -14.30
CA LYS A 129 7.90 -3.79 -13.56
C LYS A 129 6.80 -4.35 -12.67
N TYR A 130 5.88 -3.50 -12.19
CA TYR A 130 4.78 -3.87 -11.29
C TYR A 130 3.43 -3.42 -11.85
N PRO A 131 2.97 -3.96 -13.00
CA PRO A 131 1.79 -3.45 -13.71
C PRO A 131 0.48 -3.62 -12.94
N ASN A 132 0.43 -4.55 -12.00
CA ASN A 132 -0.76 -4.85 -11.18
C ASN A 132 -0.77 -4.10 -9.85
N VAL A 133 0.22 -3.25 -9.57
CA VAL A 133 0.28 -2.42 -8.37
C VAL A 133 -0.19 -1.00 -8.72
N PRO A 134 -1.08 -0.39 -7.94
CA PRO A 134 -1.50 0.99 -8.17
C PRO A 134 -0.30 1.94 -8.24
N LYS A 135 -0.23 2.78 -9.27
CA LYS A 135 0.90 3.69 -9.50
C LYS A 135 1.15 4.63 -8.33
N GLU A 136 0.09 5.02 -7.64
CA GLU A 136 0.19 5.88 -6.46
C GLU A 136 0.93 5.20 -5.30
N ILE A 137 0.72 3.90 -5.11
CA ILE A 137 1.45 3.13 -4.08
C ILE A 137 2.93 3.08 -4.42
N LEU A 138 3.28 2.77 -5.68
CA LEU A 138 4.68 2.79 -6.13
C LEU A 138 5.33 4.16 -5.92
N ARG A 139 4.59 5.25 -6.21
CA ARG A 139 5.06 6.62 -6.00
C ARG A 139 5.31 6.89 -4.51
N LYS A 140 4.36 6.55 -3.64
CA LYS A 140 4.49 6.76 -2.19
C LYS A 140 5.71 6.03 -1.62
N ILE A 141 5.91 4.77 -2.00
CA ILE A 141 7.07 3.99 -1.52
C ILE A 141 8.38 4.60 -2.02
N ASN A 142 8.45 5.02 -3.30
CA ASN A 142 9.65 5.65 -3.86
C ASN A 142 9.98 7.02 -3.25
N LEU A 143 8.99 7.71 -2.68
CA LEU A 143 9.15 9.04 -2.06
C LEU A 143 9.18 8.99 -0.53
N ASP A 144 9.14 7.79 0.05
CA ASP A 144 9.11 7.58 1.51
C ASP A 144 7.91 8.28 2.20
N GLU A 145 6.74 8.31 1.52
CA GLU A 145 5.48 8.94 1.97
C GLU A 145 4.52 7.95 2.65
#